data_bda65228d3855426f88f2faf0fd8e426
#
_entry.id   bda65228d3855426f88f2faf0fd8e426
#
_cell.length_a   1.000
_cell.length_b   1.000
_cell.length_c   1.000
_cell.angle_alpha   90.00
_cell.angle_beta   90.00
_cell.angle_gamma   90.00
#
_symmetry.space_group_name_H-M   'P 1'
#
loop_
_entity.id
_entity.type
_entity.pdbx_description
1 polymer ?
#
loop_
_entity_poly.entity_id
_entity_poly.type
_entity_poly.pdbx_seq_one_letter_code
_entity_poly.pdbx_strand_id
1 'polypeptide(L)'
;MAKQLSDLNWEKRIIIISYGKQIDELFTKSIKFISDNKCEIDDRNLKIIFFENFKNKDFLTPKFINKKNGIWLLGYDGEIKDYSQDDKIYIQLFNLIDSMPMRKQEIKNDKC
;
A
#
# COMPACT_ATOMS: atom_id res chain seq x y z
N MET A 1 2.43 -2.19 -22.08
CA MET A 1 2.10 -0.79 -21.79
C MET A 1 1.87 -0.64 -20.29
N ALA A 2 2.48 0.36 -19.67
CA ALA A 2 2.36 0.55 -18.23
C ALA A 2 0.97 1.06 -17.85
N LYS A 3 0.46 0.56 -16.74
CA LYS A 3 -0.84 0.96 -16.21
C LYS A 3 -0.69 2.18 -15.29
N GLN A 4 -1.78 2.93 -15.13
CA GLN A 4 -1.84 3.98 -14.13
C GLN A 4 -2.46 3.42 -12.85
N LEU A 5 -2.05 3.97 -11.70
CA LEU A 5 -2.63 3.57 -10.42
C LEU A 5 -4.13 3.83 -10.39
N SER A 6 -4.60 4.87 -11.06
CA SER A 6 -6.03 5.19 -11.10
C SER A 6 -6.88 4.09 -11.75
N ASP A 7 -6.26 3.20 -12.53
CA ASP A 7 -6.96 2.05 -13.10
C ASP A 7 -7.48 1.09 -12.03
N LEU A 8 -6.93 1.17 -10.81
CA LEU A 8 -7.34 0.35 -9.67
C LEU A 8 -8.38 1.02 -8.77
N ASN A 9 -8.76 2.27 -9.09
CA ASN A 9 -9.75 2.99 -8.29
C ASN A 9 -11.04 2.17 -8.20
N TRP A 10 -11.59 2.10 -6.98
CA TRP A 10 -12.81 1.36 -6.63
C TRP A 10 -12.68 -0.16 -6.71
N GLU A 11 -11.51 -0.67 -7.13
CA GLU A 11 -11.24 -2.10 -7.14
C GLU A 11 -10.36 -2.53 -5.97
N LYS A 12 -9.35 -1.71 -5.64
CA LYS A 12 -8.36 -2.05 -4.61
C LYS A 12 -7.99 -0.81 -3.79
N ARG A 13 -7.70 -1.02 -2.51
CA ARG A 13 -6.86 -0.10 -1.75
C ARG A 13 -5.42 -0.42 -2.09
N ILE A 14 -4.54 0.56 -2.04
CA ILE A 14 -3.17 0.39 -2.52
C ILE A 14 -2.18 0.80 -1.46
N ILE A 15 -1.17 -0.05 -1.23
CA ILE A 15 0.03 0.33 -0.49
C ILE A 15 1.15 0.47 -1.51
N ILE A 16 1.75 1.66 -1.53
CA ILE A 16 2.90 1.94 -2.39
C ILE A 16 4.14 1.99 -1.53
N ILE A 17 5.14 1.21 -1.89
CA ILE A 17 6.43 1.17 -1.19
C ILE A 17 7.51 1.60 -2.16
N SER A 18 8.09 2.78 -1.90
CA SER A 18 9.17 3.34 -2.72
C SER A 18 10.49 3.19 -1.98
N TYR A 19 11.44 2.50 -2.58
CA TYR A 19 12.74 2.21 -1.97
C TYR A 19 13.84 2.25 -3.02
N GLY A 20 15.10 2.36 -2.55
CA GLY A 20 16.24 2.43 -3.45
C GLY A 20 16.73 1.07 -3.88
N LYS A 21 17.02 0.19 -2.91
CA LYS A 21 17.60 -1.13 -3.16
C LYS A 21 16.92 -2.18 -2.30
N GLN A 22 16.97 -3.45 -2.73
CA GLN A 22 16.37 -4.55 -1.99
C GLN A 22 17.01 -4.82 -0.63
N ILE A 23 18.20 -4.28 -0.39
CA ILE A 23 18.87 -4.38 0.92
C ILE A 23 18.45 -3.26 1.87
N ASP A 24 17.67 -2.27 1.39
CA ASP A 24 17.22 -1.17 2.25
C ASP A 24 16.33 -1.70 3.37
N GLU A 25 16.49 -1.09 4.55
CA GLU A 25 15.71 -1.45 5.73
C GLU A 25 14.21 -1.32 5.47
N LEU A 26 13.80 -0.28 4.74
CA LEU A 26 12.40 -0.07 4.40
C LEU A 26 11.83 -1.25 3.62
N PHE A 27 12.58 -1.73 2.63
CA PHE A 27 12.16 -2.88 1.83
C PHE A 27 12.06 -4.14 2.69
N THR A 28 13.11 -4.44 3.48
CA THR A 28 13.15 -5.68 4.26
C THR A 28 12.05 -5.69 5.33
N LYS A 29 11.81 -4.58 6.00
CA LYS A 29 10.74 -4.47 6.98
C LYS A 29 9.36 -4.61 6.33
N SER A 30 9.19 -4.05 5.14
CA SER A 30 7.91 -4.15 4.43
C SER A 30 7.63 -5.59 3.98
N ILE A 31 8.64 -6.29 3.46
CA ILE A 31 8.50 -7.70 3.09
C ILE A 31 8.09 -8.53 4.31
N LYS A 32 8.73 -8.29 5.45
CA LYS A 32 8.39 -9.01 6.68
C LYS A 32 6.96 -8.73 7.12
N PHE A 33 6.55 -7.45 7.11
CA PHE A 33 5.19 -7.07 7.48
C PHE A 33 4.16 -7.76 6.58
N ILE A 34 4.40 -7.75 5.27
CA ILE A 34 3.49 -8.36 4.29
C ILE A 34 3.39 -9.87 4.52
N SER A 35 4.53 -10.52 4.73
CA SER A 35 4.56 -11.96 4.99
C SER A 35 3.84 -12.33 6.28
N ASP A 36 4.05 -11.54 7.35
CA ASP A 36 3.46 -11.82 8.66
C ASP A 36 1.97 -11.53 8.70
N ASN A 37 1.45 -10.72 7.79
CA ASN A 37 0.08 -10.20 7.83
C ASN A 37 -0.69 -10.47 6.54
N LYS A 38 -0.36 -11.52 5.81
CA LYS A 38 -0.95 -11.78 4.50
C LYS A 38 -2.48 -11.88 4.54
N CYS A 39 -3.02 -12.60 5.50
CA CYS A 39 -4.46 -12.75 5.63
C CYS A 39 -5.14 -11.41 5.91
N GLU A 40 -4.56 -10.61 6.81
CA GLU A 40 -5.10 -9.29 7.15
C GLU A 40 -5.07 -8.34 5.95
N ILE A 41 -4.01 -8.42 5.15
CA ILE A 41 -3.84 -7.60 3.95
C ILE A 41 -4.88 -8.00 2.90
N ASP A 42 -5.03 -9.29 2.65
CA ASP A 42 -5.98 -9.79 1.67
C ASP A 42 -7.43 -9.48 2.09
N ASP A 43 -7.73 -9.62 3.38
CA ASP A 43 -9.06 -9.32 3.92
C ASP A 43 -9.46 -7.86 3.68
N ARG A 44 -8.49 -6.96 3.66
CA ARG A 44 -8.72 -5.53 3.44
C ARG A 44 -8.59 -5.12 1.99
N ASN A 45 -8.50 -6.08 1.09
CA ASN A 45 -8.43 -5.84 -0.35
C ASN A 45 -7.30 -4.89 -0.74
N LEU A 46 -6.15 -5.06 -0.09
CA LEU A 46 -4.96 -4.25 -0.33
C LEU A 46 -4.10 -4.84 -1.42
N LYS A 47 -3.70 -4.02 -2.38
CA LYS A 47 -2.69 -4.37 -3.37
C LYS A 47 -1.39 -3.67 -3.00
N ILE A 48 -0.30 -4.42 -2.97
CA ILE A 48 1.02 -3.89 -2.65
C ILE A 48 1.77 -3.67 -3.96
N ILE A 49 2.29 -2.45 -4.15
CA ILE A 49 3.04 -2.10 -5.35
C ILE A 49 4.38 -1.52 -4.94
N PHE A 50 5.46 -2.11 -5.43
CA PHE A 50 6.82 -1.67 -5.13
C PHE A 50 7.37 -0.80 -6.25
N PHE A 51 8.00 0.31 -5.89
CA PHE A 51 8.74 1.16 -6.81
C PHE A 51 10.22 1.16 -6.39
N GLU A 52 11.05 0.44 -7.13
CA GLU A 52 12.50 0.41 -6.91
C GLU A 52 13.14 1.50 -7.75
N ASN A 53 13.92 2.37 -7.10
CA ASN A 53 14.49 3.55 -7.78
C ASN A 53 13.41 4.32 -8.53
N PHE A 54 12.22 4.45 -7.92
CA PHE A 54 11.07 5.20 -8.45
C PHE A 54 10.49 4.59 -9.72
N LYS A 55 10.71 3.30 -9.95
CA LYS A 55 10.21 2.60 -11.14
C LYS A 55 9.51 1.30 -10.78
N ASN A 56 8.51 0.95 -11.58
CA ASN A 56 7.81 -0.32 -11.53
C ASN A 56 7.57 -0.77 -12.97
N LYS A 57 7.70 -2.06 -13.24
CA LYS A 57 7.56 -2.56 -14.62
C LYS A 57 6.12 -2.54 -15.13
N ASP A 58 5.13 -2.54 -14.23
CA ASP A 58 3.72 -2.63 -14.60
C ASP A 58 2.96 -1.32 -14.46
N PHE A 59 3.45 -0.39 -13.64
CA PHE A 59 2.76 0.86 -13.33
C PHE A 59 3.63 2.08 -13.59
N LEU A 60 3.00 3.15 -14.09
CA LEU A 60 3.65 4.44 -14.20
C LEU A 60 3.88 5.01 -12.80
N THR A 61 5.03 5.66 -12.61
CA THR A 61 5.35 6.27 -11.33
C THR A 61 4.44 7.48 -11.08
N PRO A 62 3.67 7.49 -10.00
CA PRO A 62 2.79 8.61 -9.70
C PRO A 62 3.59 9.85 -9.31
N LYS A 63 3.03 11.01 -9.62
CA LYS A 63 3.72 12.29 -9.37
C LYS A 63 3.98 12.53 -7.90
N PHE A 64 3.11 12.04 -7.01
CA PHE A 64 3.25 12.30 -5.59
C PHE A 64 4.50 11.63 -4.97
N ILE A 65 5.06 10.60 -5.61
CA ILE A 65 6.31 10.01 -5.14
C ILE A 65 7.43 11.03 -5.19
N ASN A 66 7.54 11.79 -6.29
CA ASN A 66 8.47 12.92 -6.45
C ASN A 66 9.86 12.60 -5.91
N LYS A 67 10.42 11.46 -6.36
CA LYS A 67 11.76 10.97 -5.97
C LYS A 67 11.93 10.79 -4.46
N LYS A 68 10.85 10.45 -3.76
CA LYS A 68 10.89 10.15 -2.32
C LYS A 68 10.75 8.67 -2.08
N ASN A 69 11.46 8.19 -1.07
CA ASN A 69 11.25 6.84 -0.56
C ASN A 69 10.28 6.90 0.61
N GLY A 70 9.50 5.84 0.78
CA GLY A 70 8.52 5.77 1.85
C GLY A 70 7.38 4.86 1.50
N ILE A 71 6.31 4.97 2.28
CA ILE A 71 5.14 4.11 2.15
C ILE A 71 3.90 5.01 2.12
N TRP A 72 3.04 4.81 1.13
CA TRP A 72 1.78 5.54 0.98
C TRP A 72 0.62 4.56 1.03
N LEU A 73 -0.46 4.94 1.72
CA LEU A 73 -1.74 4.25 1.67
C LEU A 73 -2.71 5.05 0.82
N LEU A 74 -3.26 4.43 -0.21
CA LEU A 74 -4.31 5.02 -1.04
C LEU A 74 -5.63 4.30 -0.78
N GLY A 75 -6.72 5.07 -0.66
CA GLY A 75 -8.05 4.50 -0.55
C GLY A 75 -8.59 4.06 -1.91
N TYR A 76 -9.83 3.57 -1.94
CA TYR A 76 -10.49 3.17 -3.19
C TYR A 76 -10.63 4.33 -4.18
N ASP A 77 -10.75 5.56 -3.68
CA ASP A 77 -10.87 6.75 -4.52
C ASP A 77 -9.54 7.21 -5.11
N GLY A 78 -8.44 6.51 -4.79
CA GLY A 78 -7.11 6.86 -5.25
C GLY A 78 -6.44 7.97 -4.46
N GLU A 79 -7.10 8.50 -3.42
CA GLU A 79 -6.51 9.56 -2.62
C GLU A 79 -5.57 9.00 -1.56
N ILE A 80 -4.52 9.78 -1.24
CA ILE A 80 -3.56 9.41 -0.19
C ILE A 80 -4.26 9.55 1.17
N LYS A 81 -4.28 8.47 1.92
CA LYS A 81 -4.89 8.43 3.25
C LYS A 81 -3.84 8.48 4.37
N ASP A 82 -2.63 8.04 4.10
CA ASP A 82 -1.53 8.08 5.05
C ASP A 82 -0.21 7.95 4.32
N TYR A 83 0.88 8.40 4.98
CA TYR A 83 2.23 8.34 4.45
C TYR A 83 3.23 8.31 5.58
N SER A 84 4.31 7.54 5.42
CA SER A 84 5.47 7.64 6.31
C SER A 84 6.74 7.38 5.51
N GLN A 85 7.85 7.95 5.98
CA GLN A 85 9.16 7.70 5.38
C GLN A 85 9.73 6.34 5.77
N ASP A 86 9.18 5.74 6.82
CA ASP A 86 9.65 4.47 7.37
C ASP A 86 8.46 3.53 7.59
N ASP A 87 8.68 2.47 8.36
CA ASP A 87 7.66 1.44 8.60
C ASP A 87 6.62 1.82 9.66
N LYS A 88 6.65 3.03 10.18
CA LYS A 88 5.70 3.45 11.22
C LYS A 88 4.25 3.42 10.75
N ILE A 89 4.01 3.59 9.45
CA ILE A 89 2.65 3.53 8.89
C ILE A 89 1.98 2.19 9.23
N TYR A 90 2.75 1.12 9.34
CA TYR A 90 2.19 -0.22 9.61
C TYR A 90 1.61 -0.35 11.00
N ILE A 91 2.01 0.50 11.95
CA ILE A 91 1.54 0.44 13.34
C ILE A 91 0.02 0.65 13.40
N GLN A 92 -0.50 1.57 12.59
CA GLN A 92 -1.93 1.92 12.63
C GLN A 92 -2.66 1.62 11.32
N LEU A 93 -2.00 0.93 10.38
CA LEU A 93 -2.54 0.69 9.05
C LEU A 93 -3.92 0.04 9.08
N PHE A 94 -4.04 -1.07 9.80
CA PHE A 94 -5.29 -1.82 9.80
C PHE A 94 -6.39 -1.07 10.54
N ASN A 95 -6.06 -0.38 11.64
CA ASN A 95 -7.04 0.44 12.35
C ASN A 95 -7.56 1.57 11.49
N LEU A 96 -6.67 2.22 10.73
CA LEU A 96 -7.07 3.29 9.83
C LEU A 96 -8.02 2.77 8.73
N ILE A 97 -7.65 1.67 8.09
CA ILE A 97 -8.51 1.07 7.06
C ILE A 97 -9.85 0.64 7.64
N ASP A 98 -9.85 0.03 8.82
CA ASP A 98 -11.08 -0.47 9.45
C ASP A 98 -12.03 0.67 9.84
N SER A 99 -11.53 1.90 9.94
CA SER A 99 -12.37 3.07 10.20
C SER A 99 -13.03 3.62 8.94
N MET A 100 -12.64 3.16 7.76
CA MET A 100 -13.18 3.65 6.50
C MET A 100 -14.61 3.13 6.27
N PRO A 101 -15.54 3.97 5.75
CA PRO A 101 -16.94 3.53 5.58
C PRO A 101 -17.10 2.28 4.73
N MET A 102 -16.36 2.18 3.61
CA MET A 102 -16.48 1.02 2.73
C MET A 102 -15.92 -0.25 3.37
N ARG A 103 -14.92 -0.12 4.23
CA ARG A 103 -14.36 -1.26 4.96
C ARG A 103 -15.39 -1.84 5.94
N LYS A 104 -16.16 -0.99 6.59
CA LYS A 104 -17.19 -1.44 7.52
C LYS A 104 -18.23 -2.32 6.85
N GLN A 105 -18.49 -2.07 5.57
CA GLN A 105 -19.41 -2.90 4.79
C GLN A 105 -18.77 -4.24 4.39
N GLU A 106 -17.45 -4.31 4.33
CA GLU A 106 -16.72 -5.52 3.96
C GLU A 106 -16.61 -6.52 5.12
N ILE A 107 -16.69 -6.05 6.35
CA ILE A 107 -16.50 -6.90 7.53
C ILE A 107 -17.77 -7.71 7.77
N LYS A 108 -17.87 -8.85 7.08
CA LYS A 108 -19.00 -9.76 7.26
C LYS A 108 -18.62 -10.99 8.07
N ASN A 109 -17.38 -11.46 7.88
CA ASN A 109 -16.84 -12.61 8.58
C ASN A 109 -15.40 -12.32 8.95
N ASP A 110 -15.03 -12.65 10.17
CA ASP A 110 -13.66 -12.52 10.63
C ASP A 110 -12.88 -13.74 10.12
N LYS A 111 -12.11 -13.55 9.06
CA LYS A 111 -11.34 -14.61 8.44
C LYS A 111 -9.93 -14.74 8.99
N CYS A 112 -9.46 -13.76 9.76
CA CYS A 112 -8.08 -13.72 10.24
C CYS A 112 -7.98 -13.78 11.77
#